data_915b2af5c71f4b2dcc9d01679cff1464
#
_entry.id   915b2af5c71f4b2dcc9d01679cff1464
#
_cell.length_a   1.000
_cell.length_b   1.000
_cell.length_c   1.000
_cell.angle_alpha   90.00
_cell.angle_beta   90.00
_cell.angle_gamma   90.00
#
_symmetry.space_group_name_H-M   'P 1'
#
loop_
_entity.id
_entity.type
_entity.pdbx_description
1 polymer ?
#
loop_
_entity_poly.entity_id
_entity_poly.type
_entity_poly.pdbx_seq_one_letter_code
_entity_poly.pdbx_strand_id
1 'polypeptide(L)' 'MLESYGDVLSINDLCEILRIGKNSAYNLVKSGQIEAMLIAGKHRILKRSVIKLIESCMI' A
#
# COMPACT_ATOMS: atom_id res chain seq x y z
N MET A 1 -11.65 1.26 -8.54
CA MET A 1 -10.66 2.08 -7.81
C MET A 1 -9.26 1.55 -8.12
N LEU A 2 -8.34 2.45 -8.45
CA LEU A 2 -6.94 2.11 -8.76
C LEU A 2 -6.76 1.19 -9.98
N GLU A 3 -7.60 1.35 -10.99
CA GLU A 3 -7.60 0.49 -12.18
C GLU A 3 -6.30 0.63 -13.00
N SER A 4 -5.61 1.77 -12.88
CA SER A 4 -4.35 1.99 -13.57
C SER A 4 -3.17 1.25 -12.94
N TYR A 5 -3.36 0.68 -11.76
CA TYR A 5 -2.34 -0.08 -11.05
C TYR A 5 -2.64 -1.58 -11.14
N GLY A 6 -1.60 -2.40 -11.18
CA GLY A 6 -1.74 -3.85 -11.12
C GLY A 6 -2.18 -4.31 -9.72
N ASP A 7 -2.36 -5.61 -9.58
CA ASP A 7 -2.81 -6.20 -8.30
C ASP A 7 -1.76 -6.13 -7.20
N VAL A 8 -0.49 -5.96 -7.57
CA VAL A 8 0.63 -5.87 -6.64
C VAL A 8 1.31 -4.52 -6.84
N LEU A 9 1.53 -3.82 -5.74
CA LEU A 9 2.07 -2.46 -5.72
C LEU A 9 3.44 -2.43 -5.05
N SER A 10 4.27 -1.47 -5.45
CA SER A 10 5.52 -1.18 -4.77
C SER A 10 5.29 -0.14 -3.67
N ILE A 11 6.33 0.08 -2.83
CA ILE A 11 6.28 1.16 -1.85
C ILE A 11 6.10 2.51 -2.54
N ASN A 12 6.77 2.72 -3.68
CA ASN A 12 6.64 3.97 -4.43
C ASN A 12 5.20 4.17 -4.91
N ASP A 13 4.55 3.10 -5.39
CA ASP A 13 3.15 3.16 -5.79
C ASP A 13 2.25 3.55 -4.61
N LEU A 14 2.51 2.96 -3.44
CA LEU A 14 1.75 3.26 -2.25
C LEU A 14 1.88 4.74 -1.86
N CYS A 15 3.11 5.27 -1.89
CA CYS A 15 3.36 6.68 -1.60
C CYS A 15 2.59 7.59 -2.57
N GLU A 16 2.58 7.24 -3.83
CA GLU A 16 1.91 7.99 -4.87
C GLU A 16 0.39 7.98 -4.70
N ILE A 17 -0.16 6.79 -4.44
CA ILE A 17 -1.60 6.60 -4.28
C ILE A 17 -2.12 7.38 -3.07
N LEU A 18 -1.45 7.27 -1.94
CA LEU A 18 -1.88 7.88 -0.69
C LEU A 18 -1.30 9.27 -0.46
N ARG A 19 -0.38 9.70 -1.33
CA ARG A 19 0.32 10.98 -1.23
C ARG A 19 1.01 11.14 0.12
N ILE A 20 1.76 10.12 0.51
CA ILE A 20 2.51 10.09 1.76
C ILE A 20 3.98 9.86 1.49
N GLY A 21 4.82 10.17 2.46
CA GLY A 21 6.25 9.89 2.38
C GLY A 21 6.54 8.42 2.60
N LYS A 22 7.78 8.02 2.29
CA LYS A 22 8.21 6.62 2.44
C LYS A 22 8.13 6.14 3.90
N ASN A 23 8.46 7.02 4.86
CA ASN A 23 8.39 6.64 6.27
C ASN A 23 6.98 6.26 6.68
N SER A 24 6.00 7.05 6.25
CA SER A 24 4.59 6.75 6.53
C SER A 24 4.14 5.46 5.84
N ALA A 25 4.57 5.25 4.60
CA ALA A 25 4.25 4.02 3.87
C ALA A 25 4.80 2.79 4.58
N TYR A 26 6.07 2.83 5.00
CA TYR A 26 6.67 1.72 5.75
C TYR A 26 5.99 1.49 7.09
N ASN A 27 5.56 2.56 7.76
CA ASN A 27 4.83 2.44 9.03
C ASN A 27 3.50 1.73 8.84
N LEU A 28 2.78 2.01 7.76
CA LEU A 28 1.53 1.31 7.45
C LEU A 28 1.76 -0.19 7.28
N VAL A 29 2.83 -0.55 6.59
CA VAL A 29 3.19 -1.96 6.39
C VAL A 29 3.60 -2.61 7.72
N LYS A 30 4.46 -1.95 8.50
CA LYS A 30 4.95 -2.48 9.77
C LYS A 30 3.84 -2.65 10.80
N SER A 31 2.87 -1.76 10.82
CA SER A 31 1.77 -1.81 11.79
C SER A 31 0.71 -2.85 11.43
N GLY A 32 0.82 -3.44 10.23
CA GLY A 32 -0.15 -4.43 9.79
C GLY A 32 -1.44 -3.87 9.24
N GLN A 33 -1.52 -2.56 9.07
CA GLN A 33 -2.70 -1.92 8.47
C GLN A 33 -2.85 -2.24 6.99
N ILE A 34 -1.74 -2.55 6.32
CA ILE A 34 -1.71 -2.94 4.92
C ILE A 34 -0.94 -4.26 4.82
N GLU A 35 -1.55 -5.23 4.16
CA GLU A 35 -0.89 -6.50 3.90
C GLU A 35 0.20 -6.33 2.85
N ALA A 36 1.39 -6.81 3.16
CA ALA A 36 2.52 -6.75 2.25
C ALA A 36 3.35 -8.01 2.35
N MET A 37 4.03 -8.33 1.27
CA MET A 37 4.95 -9.47 1.20
C MET A 37 6.35 -8.93 0.93
N LEU A 38 7.36 -9.63 1.45
CA LEU A 38 8.75 -9.31 1.14
C LEU A 38 9.26 -10.37 0.15
N ILE A 39 9.45 -9.96 -1.10
CA ILE A 39 9.88 -10.86 -2.16
C ILE A 39 11.18 -10.30 -2.75
N ALA A 40 12.22 -11.13 -2.74
CA ALA A 40 13.54 -10.74 -3.26
C ALA A 40 14.04 -9.42 -2.65
N GLY A 41 13.79 -9.20 -1.34
CA GLY A 41 14.21 -8.01 -0.64
C GLY A 41 13.36 -6.77 -0.89
N LYS A 42 12.27 -6.91 -1.64
CA LYS A 42 11.40 -5.78 -1.96
C LYS A 42 10.00 -6.01 -1.43
N HIS A 43 9.41 -4.95 -0.89
CA HIS A 43 8.04 -5.00 -0.41
C HIS A 43 7.07 -5.03 -1.59
N ARG A 44 6.16 -5.98 -1.56
CA ARG A 44 5.06 -6.10 -2.53
C ARG A 44 3.74 -5.99 -1.77
N ILE A 45 2.95 -5.01 -2.15
CA ILE A 45 1.74 -4.65 -1.42
C ILE A 45 0.53 -5.04 -2.25
N LEU A 46 -0.46 -5.66 -1.61
CA LEU A 46 -1.68 -6.07 -2.30
C LEU A 46 -2.58 -4.85 -2.50
N LYS A 47 -2.94 -4.60 -3.75
CA LYS A 47 -3.83 -3.48 -4.10
C LYS A 47 -5.14 -3.55 -3.32
N ARG A 48 -5.72 -4.74 -3.18
CA ARG A 48 -6.97 -4.92 -2.45
C ARG A 48 -6.88 -4.46 -1.00
N SER A 49 -5.70 -4.61 -0.38
CA SER A 49 -5.48 -4.18 0.99
C SER A 49 -5.46 -2.65 1.09
N VAL A 50 -4.88 -1.99 0.10
CA VAL A 50 -4.85 -0.52 0.03
C VAL A 50 -6.27 0.02 -0.16
N ILE A 51 -7.03 -0.57 -1.05
CA ILE A 51 -8.43 -0.17 -1.30
C ILE A 51 -9.25 -0.32 -0.02
N LYS A 52 -9.08 -1.44 0.67
CA LYS A 52 -9.78 -1.71 1.92
C LYS A 52 -9.46 -0.67 2.98
N LEU A 53 -8.20 -0.28 3.10
CA LEU A 53 -7.79 0.76 4.03
C LEU A 53 -8.44 2.10 3.67
N ILE A 54 -8.40 2.47 2.40
CA ILE A 54 -9.01 3.72 1.95
C ILE A 54 -10.49 3.74 2.30
N GLU A 55 -11.19 2.66 2.00
CA GLU A 55 -12.63 2.56 2.27
C GLU A 55 -12.94 2.65 3.77
N SER A 56 -12.11 2.04 4.60
CA SER A 56 -12.31 2.06 6.04
C SER A 56 -12.05 3.45 6.65
N CYS A 57 -11.27 4.28 5.97
CA CYS A 57 -10.94 5.64 6.43
C CYS A 57 -11.87 6.71 5.85
N MET A 58 -12.76 6.35 4.94
CA MET A 58 -13.71 7.30 4.35
C MET A 58 -14.77 7.68 5.37
N ILE A 59 -15.07 8.97 5.41
CA ILE A 59 -16.07 9.51 6.32
C ILE A 59 -17.38 9.73 5.58
#